data_63893215d294f8b93f8ada072e74060b
#
_entry.id   63893215d294f8b93f8ada072e74060b
#
_cell.length_a   1.000
_cell.length_b   1.000
_cell.length_c   1.000
_cell.angle_alpha   90.00
_cell.angle_beta   90.00
_cell.angle_gamma   90.00
#
_symmetry.space_group_name_H-M   'P 1'
#
loop_
_entity.id
_entity.type
_entity.pdbx_description
1 polymer ?
#
loop_
_entity_poly.entity_id
_entity_poly.type
_entity_poly.pdbx_seq_one_letter_code
_entity_poly.pdbx_strand_id
1 'polypeptide(L)'
;MSFDIENGYSPRTNEDILSDLVDAVNANYKTSYTPETFIGTNLHKLYYPGVQLILGVENGISSIAAKIQDYIAYINKTIQYPKSSPNGIMNELANKLNVISSVMPIKQIDDRGKCYIACDVDKSAADYATLKQNIIDVIGTCATAGLAYNGTETGVFVGVNGQEFDIAFEIPETVTVNVKIVATVSRNSRDFIPTENVVSNLFTEKFNAAYRLGFDFEPNSYLCKDDLTWAADLSVTYQVGEGSFTDAVYKSLYNQKIVLGNVSTEIVDE
;
A
#
# COMPACT_ATOMS: atom_id res chain seq x y z
N MET A 1 -0.01 31.01 -0.16
CA MET A 1 -0.04 30.00 0.92
C MET A 1 -1.20 29.04 0.66
N SER A 2 -0.96 27.78 0.48
CA SER A 2 -2.01 26.75 0.41
C SER A 2 -1.66 25.61 1.34
N PHE A 3 -2.62 25.17 2.14
CA PHE A 3 -2.54 23.95 2.92
C PHE A 3 -3.30 22.88 2.15
N ASP A 4 -2.63 21.78 1.81
CA ASP A 4 -3.22 20.61 1.20
C ASP A 4 -3.25 19.49 2.24
N ILE A 5 -4.43 18.86 2.41
CA ILE A 5 -4.58 17.77 3.39
C ILE A 5 -3.72 16.57 3.02
N GLU A 6 -3.48 16.31 1.72
CA GLU A 6 -2.70 15.18 1.24
C GLU A 6 -1.19 15.48 1.23
N ASN A 7 -0.81 16.71 0.83
CA ASN A 7 0.60 17.09 0.62
C ASN A 7 1.16 18.02 1.70
N GLY A 8 0.33 18.47 2.64
CA GLY A 8 0.73 19.34 3.73
C GLY A 8 0.91 20.81 3.33
N TYR A 9 1.68 21.54 4.12
CA TYR A 9 2.01 22.93 3.90
C TYR A 9 3.35 23.07 3.19
N SER A 10 3.35 23.73 2.04
CA SER A 10 4.59 24.09 1.32
C SER A 10 4.98 25.53 1.65
N PRO A 11 6.04 25.75 2.43
CA PRO A 11 6.52 27.10 2.73
C PRO A 11 7.12 27.75 1.47
N ARG A 12 7.02 29.07 1.38
CA ARG A 12 7.72 29.82 0.34
C ARG A 12 9.22 29.78 0.60
N THR A 13 10.01 29.85 -0.47
CA THR A 13 11.46 29.99 -0.38
C THR A 13 11.85 31.42 -0.02
N ASN A 14 13.09 31.59 0.36
CA ASN A 14 13.65 32.96 0.57
C ASN A 14 13.57 33.80 -0.71
N GLU A 15 13.73 33.16 -1.87
CA GLU A 15 13.65 33.80 -3.20
C GLU A 15 12.23 34.25 -3.51
N ASP A 16 11.21 33.42 -3.21
CA ASP A 16 9.80 33.77 -3.40
C ASP A 16 9.40 34.98 -2.55
N ILE A 17 9.78 34.97 -1.26
CA ILE A 17 9.46 36.06 -0.34
C ILE A 17 10.20 37.37 -0.73
N LEU A 18 11.45 37.26 -1.19
CA LEU A 18 12.23 38.39 -1.69
C LEU A 18 11.61 38.95 -2.98
N SER A 19 11.15 38.10 -3.89
CA SER A 19 10.46 38.53 -5.11
C SER A 19 9.17 39.29 -4.79
N ASP A 20 8.34 38.76 -3.90
CA ASP A 20 7.10 39.40 -3.45
C ASP A 20 7.40 40.79 -2.82
N LEU A 21 8.50 40.89 -2.04
CA LEU A 21 8.94 42.15 -1.45
C LEU A 21 9.37 43.18 -2.53
N VAL A 22 10.14 42.73 -3.51
CA VAL A 22 10.59 43.57 -4.63
C VAL A 22 9.41 44.10 -5.42
N ASP A 23 8.43 43.27 -5.71
CA ASP A 23 7.21 43.67 -6.39
C ASP A 23 6.41 44.72 -5.59
N ALA A 24 6.29 44.51 -4.28
CA ALA A 24 5.65 45.49 -3.39
C ALA A 24 6.42 46.83 -3.31
N VAL A 25 7.74 46.77 -3.27
CA VAL A 25 8.58 47.99 -3.28
C VAL A 25 8.44 48.74 -4.61
N ASN A 26 8.50 48.03 -5.73
CA ASN A 26 8.35 48.63 -7.06
C ASN A 26 6.98 49.30 -7.22
N ALA A 27 5.93 48.63 -6.74
CA ALA A 27 4.57 49.20 -6.79
C ALA A 27 4.43 50.47 -5.94
N ASN A 28 4.96 50.45 -4.72
CA ASN A 28 4.80 51.56 -3.76
C ASN A 28 5.72 52.77 -4.06
N TYR A 29 6.96 52.52 -4.50
CA TYR A 29 7.94 53.56 -4.71
C TYR A 29 8.18 53.89 -6.19
N LYS A 30 7.43 53.23 -7.11
CA LYS A 30 7.54 53.42 -8.58
C LYS A 30 8.99 53.19 -9.07
N THR A 31 9.61 52.17 -8.52
CA THR A 31 10.95 51.72 -8.91
C THR A 31 10.85 50.51 -9.86
N SER A 32 11.96 50.06 -10.38
CA SER A 32 12.04 48.91 -11.32
C SER A 32 13.18 47.98 -10.90
N TYR A 33 13.25 47.63 -9.64
CA TYR A 33 14.21 46.65 -9.15
C TYR A 33 13.87 45.24 -9.64
N THR A 34 14.90 44.43 -9.89
CA THR A 34 14.81 42.98 -9.88
C THR A 34 15.34 42.45 -8.55
N PRO A 35 15.07 41.20 -8.15
CA PRO A 35 15.65 40.64 -6.92
C PRO A 35 17.15 40.83 -6.82
N GLU A 36 17.91 40.65 -7.92
CA GLU A 36 19.36 40.81 -7.96
C GLU A 36 19.81 42.27 -7.75
N THR A 37 19.12 43.19 -8.39
CA THR A 37 19.46 44.64 -8.29
C THR A 37 18.98 45.28 -6.98
N PHE A 38 18.00 44.66 -6.32
CA PHE A 38 17.51 45.09 -5.02
C PHE A 38 18.46 44.74 -3.89
N ILE A 39 19.12 43.55 -3.97
CA ILE A 39 20.09 43.10 -2.97
C ILE A 39 21.22 44.11 -2.80
N GLY A 40 21.50 44.46 -1.55
CA GLY A 40 22.55 45.43 -1.19
C GLY A 40 22.11 46.90 -1.13
N THR A 41 20.91 47.23 -1.61
CA THR A 41 20.33 48.58 -1.47
C THR A 41 19.99 48.90 0.00
N ASN A 42 19.78 50.17 0.32
CA ASN A 42 19.35 50.60 1.66
C ASN A 42 17.93 50.07 1.97
N LEU A 43 17.07 49.97 0.96
CA LEU A 43 15.72 49.35 1.11
C LEU A 43 15.83 47.88 1.43
N HIS A 44 16.69 47.12 0.75
CA HIS A 44 16.96 45.74 1.07
C HIS A 44 17.39 45.58 2.54
N LYS A 45 18.38 46.39 3.01
CA LYS A 45 18.84 46.30 4.40
C LYS A 45 17.74 46.62 5.42
N LEU A 46 16.80 47.50 5.07
CA LEU A 46 15.68 47.88 5.94
C LEU A 46 14.63 46.76 6.03
N TYR A 47 14.30 46.14 4.91
CA TYR A 47 13.19 45.15 4.85
C TYR A 47 13.61 43.69 4.99
N TYR A 48 14.88 43.35 4.75
CA TYR A 48 15.39 41.97 4.82
C TYR A 48 15.16 41.27 6.17
N PRO A 49 15.29 41.95 7.33
CA PRO A 49 14.91 41.33 8.60
C PRO A 49 13.45 40.84 8.64
N GLY A 50 12.54 41.57 7.96
CA GLY A 50 11.14 41.15 7.81
C GLY A 50 10.98 39.88 6.97
N VAL A 51 11.75 39.75 5.88
CA VAL A 51 11.81 38.54 5.06
C VAL A 51 12.24 37.34 5.91
N GLN A 52 13.28 37.49 6.73
CA GLN A 52 13.76 36.43 7.62
C GLN A 52 12.73 36.04 8.68
N LEU A 53 11.99 37.00 9.20
CA LEU A 53 10.92 36.75 10.15
C LEU A 53 9.79 35.93 9.51
N ILE A 54 9.35 36.33 8.31
CA ILE A 54 8.31 35.61 7.55
C ILE A 54 8.75 34.18 7.27
N LEU A 55 9.98 33.97 6.78
CA LEU A 55 10.56 32.68 6.53
C LEU A 55 10.58 31.80 7.78
N GLY A 56 10.95 32.36 8.93
CA GLY A 56 10.94 31.67 10.21
C GLY A 56 9.53 31.22 10.64
N VAL A 57 8.54 32.07 10.43
CA VAL A 57 7.13 31.73 10.71
C VAL A 57 6.62 30.63 9.78
N GLU A 58 6.89 30.73 8.49
CA GLU A 58 6.45 29.73 7.52
C GLU A 58 7.09 28.35 7.76
N ASN A 59 8.38 28.31 8.09
CA ASN A 59 9.05 27.07 8.48
C ASN A 59 8.47 26.49 9.78
N GLY A 60 8.10 27.32 10.73
CA GLY A 60 7.39 26.89 11.93
C GLY A 60 6.02 26.26 11.63
N ILE A 61 5.24 26.88 10.74
CA ILE A 61 3.95 26.36 10.30
C ILE A 61 4.13 25.02 9.58
N SER A 62 5.11 24.91 8.69
CA SER A 62 5.42 23.67 7.98
C SER A 62 5.76 22.54 8.95
N SER A 63 6.57 22.82 9.99
CA SER A 63 6.90 21.83 11.02
C SER A 63 5.68 21.35 11.81
N ILE A 64 4.75 22.26 12.13
CA ILE A 64 3.50 21.91 12.83
C ILE A 64 2.58 21.11 11.92
N ALA A 65 2.45 21.50 10.64
CA ALA A 65 1.63 20.80 9.67
C ALA A 65 2.12 19.35 9.47
N ALA A 66 3.44 19.14 9.38
CA ALA A 66 4.01 17.78 9.28
C ALA A 66 3.65 16.93 10.51
N LYS A 67 3.75 17.47 11.72
CA LYS A 67 3.36 16.75 12.95
C LYS A 67 1.86 16.43 13.01
N ILE A 68 1.02 17.30 12.48
CA ILE A 68 -0.42 17.05 12.39
C ILE A 68 -0.70 15.92 11.42
N GLN A 69 -0.03 15.88 10.27
CA GLN A 69 -0.16 14.77 9.30
C GLN A 69 0.29 13.43 9.89
N ASP A 70 1.44 13.42 10.57
CA ASP A 70 1.94 12.22 11.27
C ASP A 70 0.91 11.74 12.31
N TYR A 71 0.29 12.67 13.04
CA TYR A 71 -0.72 12.35 14.04
C TYR A 71 -2.02 11.83 13.41
N ILE A 72 -2.48 12.43 12.30
CA ILE A 72 -3.63 11.95 11.53
C ILE A 72 -3.36 10.54 10.97
N ALA A 73 -2.17 10.31 10.42
CA ALA A 73 -1.76 8.99 9.94
C ALA A 73 -1.73 7.95 11.08
N TYR A 74 -1.20 8.33 12.25
CA TYR A 74 -1.22 7.49 13.44
C TYR A 74 -2.64 7.18 13.92
N ILE A 75 -3.53 8.18 13.97
CA ILE A 75 -4.94 8.00 14.35
C ILE A 75 -5.63 7.06 13.36
N ASN A 76 -5.52 7.31 12.06
CA ASN A 76 -6.13 6.49 11.02
C ASN A 76 -5.65 5.03 11.11
N LYS A 77 -4.36 4.82 11.35
CA LYS A 77 -3.78 3.49 11.51
C LYS A 77 -4.21 2.79 12.80
N THR A 78 -4.38 3.55 13.89
CA THR A 78 -4.61 2.97 15.24
C THR A 78 -6.10 2.83 15.57
N ILE A 79 -6.94 3.77 15.11
CA ILE A 79 -8.38 3.80 15.45
C ILE A 79 -9.21 3.05 14.41
N GLN A 80 -8.78 3.03 13.14
CA GLN A 80 -9.55 2.42 12.05
C GLN A 80 -9.74 0.91 12.24
N TYR A 81 -8.80 0.25 12.94
CA TYR A 81 -8.86 -1.19 13.18
C TYR A 81 -8.51 -1.50 14.66
N PRO A 82 -9.50 -1.78 15.50
CA PRO A 82 -9.22 -2.32 16.85
C PRO A 82 -8.28 -3.53 16.74
N LYS A 83 -7.29 -3.62 17.62
CA LYS A 83 -6.26 -4.68 17.56
C LYS A 83 -6.83 -6.09 17.49
N SER A 84 -7.96 -6.31 18.13
CA SER A 84 -8.70 -7.58 18.17
C SER A 84 -9.57 -7.84 16.93
N SER A 85 -9.65 -6.90 15.99
CA SER A 85 -10.35 -7.13 14.72
C SER A 85 -9.45 -7.89 13.73
N PRO A 86 -10.03 -8.60 12.73
CA PRO A 86 -9.25 -9.24 11.67
C PRO A 86 -8.21 -8.32 11.04
N ASN A 87 -8.63 -7.13 10.63
CA ASN A 87 -7.72 -6.13 10.04
C ASN A 87 -6.67 -5.62 11.04
N GLY A 88 -7.04 -5.51 12.34
CA GLY A 88 -6.11 -5.12 13.40
C GLY A 88 -5.00 -6.14 13.59
N ILE A 89 -5.32 -7.44 13.62
CA ILE A 89 -4.35 -8.53 13.71
C ILE A 89 -3.41 -8.52 12.49
N MET A 90 -3.96 -8.42 11.27
CA MET A 90 -3.17 -8.35 10.03
C MET A 90 -2.21 -7.15 10.03
N ASN A 91 -2.69 -5.99 10.47
CA ASN A 91 -1.85 -4.79 10.56
C ASN A 91 -0.74 -4.90 11.60
N GLU A 92 -1.01 -5.49 12.76
CA GLU A 92 0.02 -5.69 13.79
C GLU A 92 1.11 -6.67 13.31
N LEU A 93 0.72 -7.77 12.64
CA LEU A 93 1.66 -8.73 12.04
C LEU A 93 2.52 -8.06 10.95
N ALA A 94 1.90 -7.30 10.06
CA ALA A 94 2.63 -6.59 8.99
C ALA A 94 3.58 -5.53 9.57
N ASN A 95 3.14 -4.74 10.54
CA ASN A 95 3.92 -3.63 11.08
C ASN A 95 5.08 -4.07 11.96
N LYS A 96 4.90 -5.11 12.77
CA LYS A 96 5.92 -5.56 13.73
C LYS A 96 6.89 -6.57 13.14
N LEU A 97 6.40 -7.43 12.25
CA LEU A 97 7.15 -8.58 11.77
C LEU A 97 7.31 -8.60 10.23
N ASN A 98 6.71 -7.65 9.52
CA ASN A 98 6.63 -7.63 8.05
C ASN A 98 6.03 -8.94 7.48
N VAL A 99 5.08 -9.54 8.21
CA VAL A 99 4.41 -10.79 7.82
C VAL A 99 3.09 -10.46 7.14
N ILE A 100 2.92 -10.95 5.92
CA ILE A 100 1.65 -10.92 5.21
C ILE A 100 0.75 -12.00 5.80
N SER A 101 -0.47 -11.64 6.17
CA SER A 101 -1.40 -12.55 6.81
C SER A 101 -2.83 -12.38 6.30
N SER A 102 -3.63 -13.42 6.49
CA SER A 102 -5.07 -13.42 6.28
C SER A 102 -5.75 -13.91 7.55
N VAL A 103 -6.82 -13.25 7.95
CA VAL A 103 -7.61 -13.62 9.12
C VAL A 103 -9.04 -13.87 8.71
N MET A 104 -9.51 -15.09 8.92
CA MET A 104 -10.88 -15.47 8.62
C MET A 104 -11.73 -15.45 9.89
N PRO A 105 -12.69 -14.52 9.98
CA PRO A 105 -13.72 -14.61 11.00
C PRO A 105 -14.69 -15.74 10.68
N ILE A 106 -15.42 -16.17 11.68
CA ILE A 106 -16.40 -17.25 11.68
C ILE A 106 -17.23 -17.32 10.39
N LYS A 107 -17.14 -18.42 9.64
CA LYS A 107 -17.98 -18.65 8.44
C LYS A 107 -19.21 -19.52 8.73
N GLN A 108 -19.18 -20.39 9.75
CA GLN A 108 -20.25 -21.37 10.03
C GLN A 108 -20.64 -21.36 11.50
N ILE A 109 -21.86 -21.86 11.79
CA ILE A 109 -22.37 -21.93 13.17
C ILE A 109 -21.47 -22.79 14.06
N ASP A 110 -20.89 -23.86 13.52
CA ASP A 110 -20.02 -24.80 14.24
C ASP A 110 -18.61 -24.21 14.53
N ASP A 111 -18.27 -23.10 13.90
CA ASP A 111 -17.00 -22.38 14.10
C ASP A 111 -17.11 -21.21 15.06
N ARG A 112 -18.21 -21.10 15.78
CA ARG A 112 -18.38 -20.06 16.81
C ARG A 112 -17.29 -20.16 17.86
N GLY A 113 -16.66 -19.02 18.15
CA GLY A 113 -15.55 -18.97 19.08
C GLY A 113 -14.21 -19.42 18.53
N LYS A 114 -14.09 -19.67 17.22
CA LYS A 114 -12.83 -19.99 16.56
C LYS A 114 -12.37 -18.84 15.67
N CYS A 115 -11.06 -18.69 15.54
CA CYS A 115 -10.39 -17.76 14.62
C CYS A 115 -9.31 -18.52 13.85
N TYR A 116 -9.24 -18.28 12.56
CA TYR A 116 -8.25 -18.89 11.67
C TYR A 116 -7.37 -17.78 11.09
N ILE A 117 -6.05 -17.95 11.24
CA ILE A 117 -5.05 -17.00 10.76
C ILE A 117 -4.08 -17.75 9.88
N ALA A 118 -3.83 -17.24 8.69
CA ALA A 118 -2.76 -17.71 7.82
C ALA A 118 -1.65 -16.65 7.75
N CYS A 119 -0.39 -17.07 7.93
CA CYS A 119 0.78 -16.20 7.88
C CYS A 119 1.73 -16.69 6.78
N ASP A 120 2.03 -15.82 5.82
CA ASP A 120 2.96 -16.11 4.71
C ASP A 120 4.40 -16.03 5.20
N VAL A 121 4.93 -17.17 5.62
CA VAL A 121 6.29 -17.30 6.16
C VAL A 121 6.99 -18.53 5.59
N ASP A 122 8.30 -18.44 5.45
CA ASP A 122 9.11 -19.57 5.02
C ASP A 122 9.50 -20.45 6.22
N LYS A 123 8.90 -21.64 6.28
CA LYS A 123 9.20 -22.62 7.35
C LYS A 123 10.64 -23.16 7.29
N SER A 124 11.31 -23.06 6.14
CA SER A 124 12.68 -23.52 5.97
C SER A 124 13.75 -22.50 6.41
N ALA A 125 13.34 -21.27 6.73
CA ALA A 125 14.25 -20.22 7.18
C ALA A 125 14.91 -20.57 8.51
N ALA A 126 16.18 -20.24 8.66
CA ALA A 126 16.98 -20.59 9.84
C ALA A 126 16.44 -19.95 11.13
N ASP A 127 15.77 -18.81 11.04
CA ASP A 127 15.17 -18.05 12.13
C ASP A 127 13.67 -18.34 12.34
N TYR A 128 13.12 -19.33 11.61
CA TYR A 128 11.69 -19.65 11.65
C TYR A 128 11.15 -19.86 13.05
N ALA A 129 11.89 -20.57 13.93
CA ALA A 129 11.44 -20.83 15.30
C ALA A 129 11.24 -19.54 16.10
N THR A 130 12.13 -18.57 15.94
CA THR A 130 12.02 -17.24 16.56
C THR A 130 10.87 -16.44 15.95
N LEU A 131 10.76 -16.44 14.62
CA LEU A 131 9.66 -15.76 13.91
C LEU A 131 8.30 -16.35 14.31
N LYS A 132 8.19 -17.66 14.40
CA LYS A 132 6.98 -18.37 14.86
C LYS A 132 6.54 -17.87 16.24
N GLN A 133 7.47 -17.82 17.22
CA GLN A 133 7.13 -17.33 18.57
C GLN A 133 6.72 -15.85 18.53
N ASN A 134 7.41 -15.02 17.78
CA ASN A 134 7.03 -13.60 17.61
C ASN A 134 5.63 -13.44 17.00
N ILE A 135 5.26 -14.27 16.03
CA ILE A 135 3.90 -14.29 15.46
C ILE A 135 2.88 -14.65 16.54
N ILE A 136 3.14 -15.69 17.32
CA ILE A 136 2.29 -16.13 18.43
C ILE A 136 2.11 -15.00 19.45
N ASP A 137 3.19 -14.31 19.81
CA ASP A 137 3.15 -13.21 20.76
C ASP A 137 2.35 -12.00 20.23
N VAL A 138 2.47 -11.70 18.95
CA VAL A 138 1.67 -10.63 18.30
C VAL A 138 0.21 -11.01 18.28
N ILE A 139 -0.13 -12.24 17.85
CA ILE A 139 -1.54 -12.71 17.84
C ILE A 139 -2.09 -12.72 19.26
N GLY A 140 -1.35 -13.26 20.23
CA GLY A 140 -1.76 -13.30 21.64
C GLY A 140 -2.02 -11.93 22.24
N THR A 141 -1.19 -10.93 21.89
CA THR A 141 -1.40 -9.53 22.32
C THR A 141 -2.68 -8.92 21.73
N CYS A 142 -3.11 -9.39 20.55
CA CYS A 142 -4.33 -8.95 19.88
C CYS A 142 -5.55 -9.81 20.24
N ALA A 143 -5.34 -10.94 20.91
CA ALA A 143 -6.37 -11.95 21.13
C ALA A 143 -7.61 -11.43 21.84
N THR A 144 -8.77 -11.85 21.35
CA THR A 144 -10.06 -11.59 21.97
C THR A 144 -10.38 -12.70 22.96
N ALA A 145 -10.80 -12.35 24.16
CA ALA A 145 -11.22 -13.32 25.15
C ALA A 145 -12.36 -14.22 24.62
N GLY A 146 -12.22 -15.53 24.81
CA GLY A 146 -13.21 -16.52 24.40
C GLY A 146 -13.12 -17.00 22.93
N LEU A 147 -12.09 -16.57 22.19
CA LEU A 147 -11.78 -17.13 20.87
C LEU A 147 -10.67 -18.18 20.98
N ALA A 148 -10.86 -19.32 20.32
CA ALA A 148 -9.83 -20.32 20.09
C ALA A 148 -9.14 -20.03 18.73
N TYR A 149 -7.82 -19.94 18.74
CA TYR A 149 -7.02 -19.77 17.53
C TYR A 149 -6.61 -21.14 17.01
N ASN A 150 -6.99 -21.44 15.77
CA ASN A 150 -6.82 -22.76 15.17
C ASN A 150 -5.82 -22.69 14.03
N GLY A 151 -5.01 -23.72 13.90
CA GLY A 151 -4.00 -23.84 12.86
C GLY A 151 -3.03 -25.00 13.12
N THR A 152 -2.13 -25.23 12.20
CA THR A 152 -1.12 -26.31 12.27
C THR A 152 0.15 -25.91 13.03
N GLU A 153 0.43 -24.62 13.04
CA GLU A 153 1.57 -24.05 13.79
C GLU A 153 1.09 -23.53 15.15
N THR A 154 1.47 -24.22 16.21
CA THR A 154 1.00 -23.95 17.57
C THR A 154 2.12 -23.42 18.46
N GLY A 155 1.77 -22.66 19.48
CA GLY A 155 2.68 -22.22 20.54
C GLY A 155 1.91 -21.56 21.68
N VAL A 156 2.65 -21.18 22.73
CA VAL A 156 2.08 -20.61 23.94
C VAL A 156 2.41 -19.11 24.00
N PHE A 157 1.39 -18.30 24.19
CA PHE A 157 1.52 -16.90 24.54
C PHE A 157 1.37 -16.75 26.05
N VAL A 158 2.31 -16.06 26.70
CA VAL A 158 2.25 -15.77 28.13
C VAL A 158 1.77 -14.34 28.33
N GLY A 159 0.58 -14.20 28.90
CA GLY A 159 -0.03 -12.89 29.20
C GLY A 159 0.69 -12.19 30.37
N VAL A 160 0.36 -10.91 30.55
CA VAL A 160 0.98 -10.02 31.56
C VAL A 160 0.89 -10.59 32.99
N ASN A 161 -0.16 -11.37 33.25
CA ASN A 161 -0.37 -12.00 34.56
C ASN A 161 0.28 -13.39 34.68
N GLY A 162 1.13 -13.80 33.72
CA GLY A 162 1.71 -15.14 33.66
C GLY A 162 0.72 -16.23 33.24
N GLN A 163 -0.47 -15.87 32.77
CA GLN A 163 -1.44 -16.84 32.25
C GLN A 163 -1.03 -17.26 30.84
N GLU A 164 -1.05 -18.55 30.60
CA GLU A 164 -0.72 -19.16 29.32
C GLU A 164 -1.95 -19.32 28.43
N PHE A 165 -1.78 -19.03 27.13
CA PHE A 165 -2.82 -19.18 26.11
C PHE A 165 -2.24 -19.92 24.92
N ASP A 166 -2.94 -20.96 24.48
CA ASP A 166 -2.59 -21.66 23.24
C ASP A 166 -3.01 -20.81 22.04
N ILE A 167 -2.04 -20.47 21.21
CA ILE A 167 -2.25 -19.73 19.96
C ILE A 167 -1.81 -20.61 18.80
N ALA A 168 -2.60 -20.59 17.73
CA ALA A 168 -2.28 -21.33 16.52
C ALA A 168 -2.51 -20.47 15.28
N PHE A 169 -1.74 -20.74 14.22
CA PHE A 169 -1.90 -20.18 12.88
C PHE A 169 -1.54 -21.20 11.82
N GLU A 170 -1.79 -20.90 10.56
CA GLU A 170 -1.43 -21.74 9.42
C GLU A 170 -0.42 -21.05 8.51
N ILE A 171 0.40 -21.86 7.83
CA ILE A 171 1.21 -21.41 6.70
C ILE A 171 0.36 -21.65 5.45
N PRO A 172 0.19 -20.65 4.56
CA PRO A 172 -0.68 -20.79 3.42
C PRO A 172 -0.16 -21.80 2.42
N GLU A 173 -1.08 -22.56 1.84
CA GLU A 173 -0.83 -23.42 0.71
C GLU A 173 -0.66 -22.58 -0.56
N THR A 174 0.41 -22.85 -1.34
CA THR A 174 0.66 -22.14 -2.59
C THR A 174 -0.18 -22.73 -3.72
N VAL A 175 -0.96 -21.88 -4.38
CA VAL A 175 -1.72 -22.22 -5.59
C VAL A 175 -1.10 -21.49 -6.78
N THR A 176 -0.48 -22.24 -7.68
CA THR A 176 0.15 -21.66 -8.89
C THR A 176 -0.92 -21.47 -9.97
N VAL A 177 -0.97 -20.26 -10.51
CA VAL A 177 -1.91 -19.85 -11.55
C VAL A 177 -1.15 -19.42 -12.80
N ASN A 178 -1.42 -20.09 -13.92
CA ASN A 178 -0.92 -19.66 -15.23
C ASN A 178 -1.95 -18.72 -15.87
N VAL A 179 -1.49 -17.62 -16.44
CA VAL A 179 -2.36 -16.59 -17.05
C VAL A 179 -2.10 -16.48 -18.53
N LYS A 180 -3.18 -16.45 -19.31
CA LYS A 180 -3.16 -16.16 -20.75
C LYS A 180 -3.92 -14.86 -21.00
N ILE A 181 -3.25 -13.91 -21.62
CA ILE A 181 -3.78 -12.61 -22.03
C ILE A 181 -3.87 -12.62 -23.57
N VAL A 182 -5.03 -12.32 -24.11
CA VAL A 182 -5.24 -12.11 -25.54
C VAL A 182 -5.74 -10.70 -25.75
N ALA A 183 -4.94 -9.88 -26.46
CA ALA A 183 -5.26 -8.50 -26.75
C ALA A 183 -5.42 -8.32 -28.27
N THR A 184 -6.59 -7.84 -28.71
CA THR A 184 -6.86 -7.53 -30.11
C THR A 184 -6.50 -6.10 -30.42
N VAL A 185 -5.69 -5.87 -31.44
CA VAL A 185 -5.22 -4.52 -31.83
C VAL A 185 -6.35 -3.72 -32.45
N SER A 186 -6.53 -2.48 -32.01
CA SER A 186 -7.44 -1.55 -32.67
C SER A 186 -6.87 -1.08 -34.00
N ARG A 187 -7.68 -1.05 -35.06
CA ARG A 187 -7.31 -0.57 -36.41
C ARG A 187 -6.68 0.82 -36.41
N ASN A 188 -7.04 1.64 -35.44
CA ASN A 188 -6.58 3.03 -35.32
C ASN A 188 -5.26 3.17 -34.55
N SER A 189 -4.70 2.09 -33.99
CA SER A 189 -3.55 2.13 -33.07
C SER A 189 -2.36 1.32 -33.54
N ARG A 190 -2.30 0.95 -34.85
CA ARG A 190 -1.26 0.06 -35.39
C ARG A 190 0.18 0.54 -35.27
N ASP A 191 0.38 1.85 -35.09
CA ASP A 191 1.74 2.44 -35.01
C ASP A 191 2.34 2.37 -33.58
N PHE A 192 1.59 1.87 -32.59
CA PHE A 192 1.98 1.88 -31.17
C PHE A 192 1.64 0.59 -30.43
N ILE A 193 2.00 -0.56 -30.99
CA ILE A 193 1.76 -1.86 -30.37
C ILE A 193 2.97 -2.23 -29.51
N PRO A 194 2.80 -2.39 -28.17
CA PRO A 194 3.87 -2.85 -27.32
C PRO A 194 4.16 -4.33 -27.59
N THR A 195 5.31 -4.81 -27.15
CA THR A 195 5.63 -6.24 -27.20
C THR A 195 4.79 -7.02 -26.17
N GLU A 196 4.55 -8.31 -26.45
CA GLU A 196 3.84 -9.22 -25.55
C GLU A 196 4.39 -9.19 -24.13
N ASN A 197 5.71 -9.11 -23.97
CA ASN A 197 6.38 -9.02 -22.66
C ASN A 197 5.99 -7.77 -21.86
N VAL A 198 5.72 -6.65 -22.51
CA VAL A 198 5.29 -5.42 -21.82
C VAL A 198 3.93 -5.62 -21.16
N VAL A 199 3.01 -6.29 -21.87
CA VAL A 199 1.67 -6.58 -21.36
C VAL A 199 1.72 -7.60 -20.22
N SER A 200 2.49 -8.68 -20.37
CA SER A 200 2.71 -9.68 -19.33
C SER A 200 3.32 -9.07 -18.06
N ASN A 201 4.31 -8.18 -18.21
CA ASN A 201 4.95 -7.48 -17.09
C ASN A 201 3.96 -6.53 -16.40
N LEU A 202 3.16 -5.77 -17.16
CA LEU A 202 2.14 -4.88 -16.60
C LEU A 202 1.12 -5.66 -15.75
N PHE A 203 0.65 -6.81 -16.23
CA PHE A 203 -0.23 -7.69 -15.44
C PHE A 203 0.45 -8.12 -14.15
N THR A 204 1.69 -8.59 -14.24
CA THR A 204 2.46 -9.08 -13.09
C THR A 204 2.69 -7.96 -12.05
N GLU A 205 3.04 -6.77 -12.47
CA GLU A 205 3.22 -5.61 -11.59
C GLU A 205 1.92 -5.24 -10.87
N LYS A 206 0.80 -5.16 -11.59
CA LYS A 206 -0.51 -4.85 -11.02
C LYS A 206 -0.99 -5.95 -10.05
N PHE A 207 -0.79 -7.23 -10.42
CA PHE A 207 -1.07 -8.34 -9.53
C PHE A 207 -0.26 -8.21 -8.23
N ASN A 208 1.05 -8.05 -8.30
CA ASN A 208 1.91 -7.95 -7.11
C ASN A 208 1.57 -6.75 -6.22
N ALA A 209 1.10 -5.65 -6.80
CA ALA A 209 0.68 -4.46 -6.06
C ALA A 209 -0.66 -4.65 -5.35
N ALA A 210 -1.62 -5.34 -5.96
CA ALA A 210 -3.00 -5.41 -5.51
C ALA A 210 -3.35 -6.70 -4.77
N TYR A 211 -2.70 -7.83 -5.12
CA TYR A 211 -3.04 -9.13 -4.52
C TYR A 211 -2.80 -9.17 -3.00
N ARG A 212 -3.71 -9.82 -2.31
CA ARG A 212 -3.65 -10.07 -0.86
C ARG A 212 -3.94 -11.54 -0.58
N LEU A 213 -3.24 -12.09 0.41
CA LEU A 213 -3.41 -13.47 0.86
C LEU A 213 -4.87 -13.79 1.20
N GLY A 214 -5.39 -14.90 0.67
CA GLY A 214 -6.75 -15.35 0.89
C GLY A 214 -7.83 -14.58 0.13
N PHE A 215 -7.44 -13.64 -0.77
CA PHE A 215 -8.39 -12.96 -1.64
C PHE A 215 -8.70 -13.81 -2.87
N ASP A 216 -9.93 -13.69 -3.33
CA ASP A 216 -10.35 -14.30 -4.59
C ASP A 216 -9.48 -13.77 -5.74
N PHE A 217 -9.15 -14.65 -6.69
CA PHE A 217 -8.41 -14.26 -7.88
C PHE A 217 -9.38 -14.03 -9.04
N GLU A 218 -9.46 -12.77 -9.43
CA GLU A 218 -10.23 -12.30 -10.57
C GLU A 218 -9.28 -11.68 -11.58
N PRO A 219 -8.91 -12.38 -12.67
CA PRO A 219 -7.85 -11.93 -13.57
C PRO A 219 -8.13 -10.56 -14.20
N ASN A 220 -9.40 -10.27 -14.54
CA ASN A 220 -9.80 -8.99 -15.14
C ASN A 220 -9.74 -7.80 -14.18
N SER A 221 -9.58 -8.03 -12.87
CA SER A 221 -9.38 -6.94 -11.90
C SER A 221 -7.96 -6.39 -11.91
N TYR A 222 -6.99 -7.17 -12.40
CA TYR A 222 -5.59 -6.76 -12.46
C TYR A 222 -5.21 -6.11 -13.79
N LEU A 223 -5.88 -6.46 -14.87
CA LEU A 223 -5.66 -5.84 -16.18
C LEU A 223 -7.01 -5.71 -16.89
N CYS A 224 -7.39 -4.49 -17.21
CA CYS A 224 -8.61 -4.18 -17.93
C CYS A 224 -8.30 -3.47 -19.25
N LYS A 225 -9.31 -3.36 -20.12
CA LYS A 225 -9.16 -2.72 -21.43
C LYS A 225 -8.67 -1.27 -21.34
N ASP A 226 -9.08 -0.53 -20.31
CA ASP A 226 -8.66 0.86 -20.13
C ASP A 226 -7.15 1.02 -19.86
N ASP A 227 -6.49 -0.05 -19.44
CA ASP A 227 -5.03 -0.08 -19.25
C ASP A 227 -4.27 -0.20 -20.57
N LEU A 228 -4.94 -0.67 -21.63
CA LEU A 228 -4.38 -0.93 -22.95
C LEU A 228 -5.12 -0.10 -24.01
N THR A 229 -4.84 1.20 -24.06
CA THR A 229 -5.56 2.16 -24.93
C THR A 229 -5.47 1.82 -26.45
N TRP A 230 -4.50 1.00 -26.83
CA TRP A 230 -4.31 0.50 -28.19
C TRP A 230 -5.13 -0.74 -28.52
N ALA A 231 -5.70 -1.44 -27.49
CA ALA A 231 -6.46 -2.66 -27.69
C ALA A 231 -7.92 -2.36 -28.00
N ALA A 232 -8.47 -3.03 -29.00
CA ALA A 232 -9.91 -3.03 -29.31
C ALA A 232 -10.68 -3.94 -28.33
N ASP A 233 -10.06 -5.11 -28.02
CA ASP A 233 -10.61 -6.09 -27.08
C ASP A 233 -9.50 -6.70 -26.24
N LEU A 234 -9.86 -7.19 -25.04
CA LEU A 234 -8.96 -7.80 -24.08
C LEU A 234 -9.65 -8.99 -23.42
N SER A 235 -9.01 -10.13 -23.47
CA SER A 235 -9.43 -11.34 -22.73
C SER A 235 -8.30 -11.79 -21.81
N VAL A 236 -8.56 -11.88 -20.52
CA VAL A 236 -7.61 -12.40 -19.54
C VAL A 236 -8.20 -13.66 -18.92
N THR A 237 -7.56 -14.77 -19.14
CA THR A 237 -7.96 -16.09 -18.64
C THR A 237 -6.85 -16.70 -17.81
N TYR A 238 -7.20 -17.63 -16.93
CA TYR A 238 -6.23 -18.31 -16.08
C TYR A 238 -6.51 -19.82 -16.01
N GLN A 239 -5.50 -20.56 -15.61
CA GLN A 239 -5.51 -21.99 -15.40
C GLN A 239 -4.84 -22.32 -14.07
N VAL A 240 -5.45 -23.18 -13.26
CA VAL A 240 -4.85 -23.76 -12.04
C VAL A 240 -4.42 -25.19 -12.32
N GLY A 241 -3.15 -25.50 -12.09
CA GLY A 241 -2.59 -26.83 -12.39
C GLY A 241 -2.73 -27.19 -13.87
N GLU A 242 -3.29 -28.38 -14.16
CA GLU A 242 -3.53 -28.90 -15.51
C GLU A 242 -4.98 -28.68 -16.00
N GLY A 243 -5.75 -27.81 -15.34
CA GLY A 243 -7.12 -27.48 -15.70
C GLY A 243 -7.27 -26.74 -17.03
N SER A 244 -8.48 -26.36 -17.40
CA SER A 244 -8.75 -25.50 -18.56
C SER A 244 -8.59 -24.04 -18.21
N PHE A 245 -8.24 -23.20 -19.21
CA PHE A 245 -8.28 -21.76 -19.05
C PHE A 245 -9.72 -21.26 -18.86
N THR A 246 -9.94 -20.36 -17.90
CA THR A 246 -11.24 -19.77 -17.58
C THR A 246 -11.07 -18.31 -17.18
N ASP A 247 -12.11 -17.51 -17.33
CA ASP A 247 -12.22 -16.13 -16.86
C ASP A 247 -13.04 -15.99 -15.56
N ALA A 248 -13.56 -17.12 -15.06
CA ALA A 248 -14.34 -17.15 -13.82
C ALA A 248 -13.48 -16.74 -12.61
N VAL A 249 -14.13 -16.21 -11.57
CA VAL A 249 -13.44 -15.88 -10.31
C VAL A 249 -13.00 -17.16 -9.60
N TYR A 250 -11.70 -17.29 -9.32
CA TYR A 250 -11.20 -18.35 -8.45
C TYR A 250 -11.47 -18.00 -6.99
N LYS A 251 -12.27 -18.81 -6.33
CA LYS A 251 -12.59 -18.63 -4.91
C LYS A 251 -11.49 -19.19 -4.03
N SER A 252 -10.60 -18.32 -3.56
CA SER A 252 -9.51 -18.69 -2.66
C SER A 252 -10.01 -18.99 -1.26
N LEU A 253 -9.36 -19.95 -0.60
CA LEU A 253 -9.48 -20.12 0.84
C LEU A 253 -8.58 -19.12 1.56
N TYR A 254 -8.90 -18.80 2.82
CA TYR A 254 -8.12 -17.85 3.64
C TYR A 254 -6.64 -18.25 3.78
N ASN A 255 -6.34 -19.55 3.71
CA ASN A 255 -5.00 -20.14 3.82
C ASN A 255 -4.42 -20.50 2.45
N GLN A 256 -4.85 -19.86 1.37
CA GLN A 256 -4.28 -20.05 0.04
C GLN A 256 -3.56 -18.80 -0.42
N LYS A 257 -2.34 -18.99 -0.93
CA LYS A 257 -1.51 -17.96 -1.56
C LYS A 257 -1.47 -18.21 -3.06
N ILE A 258 -2.06 -17.29 -3.83
CA ILE A 258 -1.94 -17.33 -5.29
C ILE A 258 -0.54 -16.85 -5.69
N VAL A 259 0.13 -17.62 -6.51
CA VAL A 259 1.41 -17.30 -7.12
C VAL A 259 1.29 -17.40 -8.63
N LEU A 260 1.74 -16.39 -9.34
CA LEU A 260 1.78 -16.43 -10.80
C LEU A 260 2.84 -17.43 -11.26
N GLY A 261 2.41 -18.38 -12.10
CA GLY A 261 3.31 -19.24 -12.84
C GLY A 261 3.69 -18.59 -14.16
N ASN A 262 3.28 -19.17 -15.29
CA ASN A 262 3.51 -18.58 -16.60
C ASN A 262 2.45 -17.52 -16.91
N VAL A 263 2.90 -16.30 -17.25
CA VAL A 263 2.05 -15.22 -17.77
C VAL A 263 2.38 -15.02 -19.24
N SER A 264 1.50 -15.47 -20.12
CA SER A 264 1.66 -15.37 -21.58
C SER A 264 0.72 -14.34 -22.18
N THR A 265 1.19 -13.60 -23.14
CA THR A 265 0.39 -12.65 -23.92
C THR A 265 0.40 -13.06 -25.38
N GLU A 266 -0.72 -12.93 -26.04
CA GLU A 266 -0.89 -13.07 -27.49
C GLU A 266 -1.53 -11.76 -28.00
N ILE A 267 -0.87 -11.12 -28.95
CA ILE A 267 -1.37 -9.90 -29.60
C ILE A 267 -1.87 -10.29 -30.98
N VAL A 268 -3.16 -10.07 -31.24
CA VAL A 268 -3.82 -10.46 -32.49
C VAL A 268 -4.34 -9.22 -33.22
N ASP A 269 -4.28 -9.24 -34.53
CA ASP A 269 -4.90 -8.21 -35.37
C ASP A 269 -6.42 -8.41 -35.44
N GLU A 270 -7.18 -7.29 -35.49
CA GLU A 270 -8.63 -7.26 -35.64
C GLU A 270 -9.08 -7.73 -37.03
#